data_ec1c8dda3d33dcb87e094861c4102121
#
_entry.id   ec1c8dda3d33dcb87e094861c4102121
#
_cell.length_a   1.000
_cell.length_b   1.000
_cell.length_c   1.000
_cell.angle_alpha   90.00
_cell.angle_beta   90.00
_cell.angle_gamma   90.00
#
_symmetry.space_group_name_H-M   'P 1'
#
loop_
_entity.id
_entity.type
_entity.pdbx_description
1 polymer ?
#
loop_
_entity_poly.entity_id
_entity_poly.type
_entity_poly.pdbx_seq_one_letter_code
_entity_poly.pdbx_strand_id
1 'polypeptide(L)'
;MWKKNDDEFIESFRFILPGYNVRPLELEAVIGIEQLKKLPNLIHGRRKNGALFQKEMANHPFLMMQKEISCSSWFGFSLLIRPNSNIKRIELIKKLKNKGFEVRPIVVGNFAKSNALKFMDYDIPYKLKNAEYLDKNGLFIGNHHYSINEAIDE
;
A
#
# COMPACT_ATOMS: atom_id res chain seq x y z
N MET A 1 -7.60 -14.60 -24.44
CA MET A 1 -8.46 -13.56 -23.86
C MET A 1 -8.25 -13.53 -22.34
N TRP A 2 -7.90 -12.40 -21.77
CA TRP A 2 -7.63 -12.28 -20.33
C TRP A 2 -8.94 -12.26 -19.56
N LYS A 3 -9.12 -13.23 -18.65
CA LYS A 3 -10.32 -13.28 -17.81
C LYS A 3 -10.12 -12.33 -16.62
N LYS A 4 -11.08 -11.42 -16.41
CA LYS A 4 -11.12 -10.52 -15.27
C LYS A 4 -11.29 -11.34 -13.98
N ASN A 5 -10.65 -10.89 -12.87
CA ASN A 5 -10.87 -11.47 -11.56
C ASN A 5 -12.19 -10.93 -10.97
N ASP A 6 -12.94 -11.79 -10.31
CA ASP A 6 -14.21 -11.41 -9.67
C ASP A 6 -14.00 -10.64 -8.37
N ASP A 7 -12.79 -10.71 -7.76
CA ASP A 7 -12.39 -9.89 -6.63
C ASP A 7 -11.84 -8.55 -7.11
N GLU A 8 -12.63 -7.49 -6.99
CA GLU A 8 -12.28 -6.12 -7.38
C GLU A 8 -11.02 -5.60 -6.68
N PHE A 9 -10.78 -6.00 -5.42
CA PHE A 9 -9.61 -5.58 -4.68
C PHE A 9 -8.32 -6.16 -5.28
N ILE A 10 -8.35 -7.42 -5.70
CA ILE A 10 -7.22 -8.08 -6.36
C ILE A 10 -7.03 -7.54 -7.78
N GLU A 11 -8.14 -7.34 -8.51
CA GLU A 11 -8.10 -6.88 -9.90
C GLU A 11 -7.56 -5.45 -10.04
N SER A 12 -7.78 -4.58 -9.05
CA SER A 12 -7.39 -3.17 -9.11
C SER A 12 -5.87 -2.94 -9.27
N PHE A 13 -5.04 -3.90 -8.88
CA PHE A 13 -3.58 -3.84 -8.99
C PHE A 13 -2.96 -5.08 -9.67
N ARG A 14 -3.73 -5.75 -10.53
CA ARG A 14 -3.24 -6.90 -11.27
C ARG A 14 -2.47 -6.48 -12.52
N PHE A 15 -1.19 -6.80 -12.55
CA PHE A 15 -0.33 -6.62 -13.71
C PHE A 15 -0.36 -7.86 -14.60
N ILE A 16 -0.70 -7.68 -15.87
CA ILE A 16 -0.87 -8.78 -16.84
C ILE A 16 0.34 -8.92 -17.74
N LEU A 17 0.90 -7.79 -18.18
CA LEU A 17 2.02 -7.72 -19.11
C LEU A 17 3.12 -6.82 -18.54
N PRO A 18 4.40 -7.12 -18.81
CA PRO A 18 5.46 -6.17 -18.57
C PRO A 18 5.30 -4.97 -19.51
N GLY A 19 5.51 -3.77 -18.98
CA GLY A 19 5.43 -2.54 -19.74
C GLY A 19 6.52 -1.56 -19.32
N TYR A 20 6.78 -0.58 -20.18
CA TYR A 20 7.74 0.48 -19.89
C TYR A 20 6.98 1.72 -19.42
N ASN A 21 7.53 2.37 -18.40
CA ASN A 21 7.12 3.72 -17.99
C ASN A 21 8.13 4.70 -18.62
N VAL A 22 7.79 5.22 -19.80
CA VAL A 22 8.74 5.95 -20.65
C VAL A 22 8.44 7.45 -20.69
N ARG A 23 9.49 8.22 -20.73
CA ARG A 23 9.64 9.67 -20.91
C ARG A 23 8.52 10.56 -20.35
N PRO A 24 8.84 11.39 -19.34
CA PRO A 24 7.98 12.48 -18.91
C PRO A 24 7.87 13.55 -20.01
N LEU A 25 6.74 14.23 -20.08
CA LEU A 25 6.50 15.40 -20.90
C LEU A 25 7.07 16.66 -20.24
N GLU A 26 7.47 17.66 -21.04
CA GLU A 26 7.93 18.96 -20.51
C GLU A 26 6.85 19.65 -19.65
N LEU A 27 5.58 19.49 -20.01
CA LEU A 27 4.44 20.00 -19.23
C LEU A 27 4.41 19.40 -17.82
N GLU A 28 4.70 18.12 -17.67
CA GLU A 28 4.79 17.44 -16.36
C GLU A 28 5.93 18.01 -15.52
N ALA A 29 7.07 18.35 -16.18
CA ALA A 29 8.21 18.97 -15.53
C ALA A 29 7.88 20.36 -14.97
N VAL A 30 7.14 21.19 -15.72
CA VAL A 30 6.69 22.51 -15.27
C VAL A 30 5.78 22.39 -14.04
N ILE A 31 4.82 21.48 -14.07
CA ILE A 31 3.95 21.19 -12.90
C ILE A 31 4.82 20.69 -11.73
N GLY A 32 5.80 19.82 -12.02
CA GLY A 32 6.71 19.28 -11.02
C GLY A 32 7.51 20.36 -10.28
N ILE A 33 8.00 21.38 -10.98
CA ILE A 33 8.72 22.53 -10.39
C ILE A 33 7.85 23.26 -9.36
N GLU A 34 6.58 23.50 -9.68
CA GLU A 34 5.64 24.13 -8.74
C GLU A 34 5.30 23.22 -7.54
N GLN A 35 5.23 21.91 -7.75
CA GLN A 35 5.02 20.95 -6.66
C GLN A 35 6.23 20.84 -5.73
N LEU A 36 7.46 20.95 -6.25
CA LEU A 36 8.68 20.95 -5.44
C LEU A 36 8.69 22.08 -4.39
N LYS A 37 8.14 23.24 -4.71
CA LYS A 37 8.01 24.36 -3.76
C LYS A 37 7.16 23.98 -2.54
N LYS A 38 6.19 23.09 -2.71
CA LYS A 38 5.27 22.62 -1.65
C LYS A 38 5.81 21.41 -0.89
N LEU A 39 6.84 20.74 -1.42
CA LEU A 39 7.34 19.47 -0.91
C LEU A 39 7.72 19.48 0.58
N PRO A 40 8.38 20.52 1.16
CA PRO A 40 8.68 20.55 2.58
C PRO A 40 7.44 20.44 3.47
N ASN A 41 6.36 21.15 3.13
CA ASN A 41 5.09 21.12 3.87
C ASN A 41 4.39 19.75 3.71
N LEU A 42 4.44 19.16 2.51
CA LEU A 42 3.87 17.83 2.25
C LEU A 42 4.57 16.77 3.10
N ILE A 43 5.90 16.80 3.16
CA ILE A 43 6.70 15.88 3.96
C ILE A 43 6.40 16.07 5.45
N HIS A 44 6.39 17.31 5.93
CA HIS A 44 6.12 17.62 7.35
C HIS A 44 4.75 17.07 7.78
N GLY A 45 3.69 17.37 7.04
CA GLY A 45 2.34 16.90 7.36
C GLY A 45 2.23 15.36 7.35
N ARG A 46 2.79 14.70 6.33
CA ARG A 46 2.81 13.23 6.26
C ARG A 46 3.57 12.58 7.40
N ARG A 47 4.72 13.15 7.80
CA ARG A 47 5.51 12.63 8.93
C ARG A 47 4.79 12.82 10.26
N LYS A 48 4.11 13.95 10.46
CA LYS A 48 3.26 14.17 11.63
C LYS A 48 2.17 13.10 11.74
N ASN A 49 1.46 12.84 10.65
CA ASN A 49 0.47 11.77 10.58
C ASN A 49 1.08 10.38 10.81
N GLY A 50 2.26 10.14 10.22
CA GLY A 50 2.99 8.87 10.40
C GLY A 50 3.37 8.62 11.87
N ALA A 51 3.85 9.64 12.58
CA ALA A 51 4.19 9.53 14.00
C ALA A 51 2.95 9.23 14.86
N LEU A 52 1.82 9.91 14.58
CA LEU A 52 0.56 9.66 15.25
C LEU A 52 0.07 8.23 15.00
N PHE A 53 0.03 7.81 13.74
CA PHE A 53 -0.42 6.48 13.36
C PHE A 53 0.46 5.37 13.97
N GLN A 54 1.79 5.56 14.00
CA GLN A 54 2.69 4.62 14.67
C GLN A 54 2.39 4.48 16.17
N LYS A 55 2.12 5.60 16.84
CA LYS A 55 1.78 5.62 18.27
C LYS A 55 0.50 4.82 18.54
N GLU A 56 -0.57 5.08 17.80
CA GLU A 56 -1.87 4.42 17.98
C GLU A 56 -1.80 2.93 17.60
N MET A 57 -1.04 2.59 16.58
CA MET A 57 -0.89 1.20 16.13
C MET A 57 0.13 0.36 16.91
N ALA A 58 0.94 0.96 17.80
CA ALA A 58 2.05 0.28 18.47
C ALA A 58 1.64 -1.02 19.18
N ASN A 59 0.49 -1.01 19.86
CA ASN A 59 -0.03 -2.15 20.62
C ASN A 59 -1.37 -2.66 20.08
N HIS A 60 -1.68 -2.40 18.81
CA HIS A 60 -2.96 -2.83 18.25
C HIS A 60 -3.08 -4.35 18.29
N PRO A 61 -4.19 -4.91 18.84
CA PRO A 61 -4.28 -6.34 19.15
C PRO A 61 -4.33 -7.24 17.92
N PHE A 62 -4.89 -6.77 16.82
CA PHE A 62 -5.16 -7.58 15.62
C PHE A 62 -4.33 -7.21 14.40
N LEU A 63 -3.79 -6.00 14.37
CA LEU A 63 -3.04 -5.48 13.24
C LEU A 63 -1.60 -5.18 13.65
N MET A 64 -0.72 -5.27 12.68
CA MET A 64 0.64 -4.74 12.75
C MET A 64 0.89 -3.89 11.53
N MET A 65 1.70 -2.85 11.69
CA MET A 65 2.10 -1.96 10.62
C MET A 65 3.56 -2.15 10.25
N GLN A 66 3.95 -1.60 9.13
CA GLN A 66 5.34 -1.56 8.69
C GLN A 66 6.24 -0.84 9.69
N LYS A 67 7.45 -1.36 9.88
CA LYS A 67 8.48 -0.68 10.65
C LYS A 67 9.22 0.34 9.78
N GLU A 68 9.37 1.56 10.29
CA GLU A 68 10.24 2.54 9.66
C GLU A 68 11.72 2.18 9.90
N ILE A 69 12.51 2.09 8.84
CA ILE A 69 13.94 1.75 8.92
C ILE A 69 14.81 2.99 8.76
N SER A 70 14.31 4.02 8.11
CA SER A 70 15.00 5.28 7.83
C SER A 70 14.02 6.45 8.01
N CYS A 71 14.28 7.58 7.40
CA CYS A 71 13.41 8.76 7.43
C CYS A 71 12.39 8.73 6.30
N SER A 72 11.26 8.06 6.51
CA SER A 72 10.18 8.03 5.54
C SER A 72 9.37 9.33 5.51
N SER A 73 8.82 9.69 4.35
CA SER A 73 7.74 10.67 4.25
C SER A 73 6.34 10.05 4.37
N TRP A 74 6.25 8.73 4.61
CA TRP A 74 5.01 8.00 4.82
C TRP A 74 3.99 8.23 3.69
N PHE A 75 4.26 7.67 2.53
CA PHE A 75 3.32 7.67 1.40
C PHE A 75 1.96 7.07 1.77
N GLY A 76 1.99 6.06 2.62
CA GLY A 76 0.84 5.42 3.22
C GLY A 76 1.26 4.38 4.25
N PHE A 77 0.28 3.66 4.74
CA PHE A 77 0.45 2.70 5.82
C PHE A 77 0.14 1.29 5.32
N SER A 78 1.14 0.42 5.37
CA SER A 78 0.96 -1.01 5.13
C SER A 78 0.53 -1.67 6.44
N LEU A 79 -0.64 -2.28 6.42
CA LEU A 79 -1.23 -2.98 7.56
C LEU A 79 -1.27 -4.49 7.27
N LEU A 80 -0.92 -5.28 8.27
CA LEU A 80 -1.04 -6.73 8.21
C LEU A 80 -1.90 -7.23 9.36
N ILE A 81 -2.79 -8.14 9.05
CA ILE A 81 -3.54 -8.89 10.08
C ILE A 81 -2.57 -9.82 10.79
N ARG A 82 -2.55 -9.81 12.12
CA ARG A 82 -1.67 -10.68 12.92
C ARG A 82 -2.02 -12.16 12.74
N PRO A 83 -1.05 -13.09 12.79
CA PRO A 83 -1.29 -14.52 12.55
C PRO A 83 -2.37 -15.13 13.45
N ASN A 84 -2.46 -14.68 14.69
CA ASN A 84 -3.39 -15.20 15.70
C ASN A 84 -4.72 -14.42 15.78
N SER A 85 -5.00 -13.60 14.79
CA SER A 85 -6.24 -12.84 14.70
C SER A 85 -7.32 -13.64 13.96
N ASN A 86 -8.54 -13.63 14.49
CA ASN A 86 -9.71 -14.22 13.83
C ASN A 86 -10.34 -13.30 12.77
N ILE A 87 -9.71 -12.15 12.48
CA ILE A 87 -10.22 -11.19 11.50
C ILE A 87 -9.88 -11.65 10.08
N LYS A 88 -10.88 -11.68 9.21
CA LYS A 88 -10.67 -11.92 7.78
C LYS A 88 -10.38 -10.59 7.07
N ARG A 89 -9.37 -10.60 6.18
CA ARG A 89 -9.00 -9.41 5.39
C ARG A 89 -10.19 -8.77 4.67
N ILE A 90 -11.04 -9.59 4.06
CA ILE A 90 -12.21 -9.09 3.33
C ILE A 90 -13.20 -8.33 4.22
N GLU A 91 -13.38 -8.76 5.47
CA GLU A 91 -14.25 -8.08 6.43
C GLU A 91 -13.66 -6.74 6.87
N LEU A 92 -12.34 -6.71 7.12
CA LEU A 92 -11.63 -5.47 7.44
C LEU A 92 -11.70 -4.46 6.28
N ILE A 93 -11.46 -4.92 5.03
CA ILE A 93 -11.58 -4.07 3.84
C ILE A 93 -12.98 -3.47 3.73
N LYS A 94 -14.02 -4.27 3.91
CA LYS A 94 -15.41 -3.79 3.87
C LYS A 94 -15.68 -2.73 4.94
N LYS A 95 -15.22 -2.96 6.18
CA LYS A 95 -15.38 -1.99 7.27
C LYS A 95 -14.68 -0.66 6.96
N LEU A 96 -13.43 -0.71 6.51
CA LEU A 96 -12.66 0.48 6.15
C LEU A 96 -13.31 1.24 4.97
N LYS A 97 -13.74 0.53 3.93
CA LYS A 97 -14.45 1.17 2.79
C LYS A 97 -15.76 1.82 3.23
N ASN A 98 -16.52 1.19 4.12
CA ASN A 98 -17.75 1.77 4.65
C ASN A 98 -17.51 3.05 5.49
N LYS A 99 -16.32 3.18 6.07
CA LYS A 99 -15.85 4.37 6.78
C LYS A 99 -15.22 5.43 5.84
N GLY A 100 -15.22 5.19 4.54
CA GLY A 100 -14.70 6.12 3.53
C GLY A 100 -13.20 5.97 3.24
N PHE A 101 -12.52 4.98 3.80
CA PHE A 101 -11.11 4.74 3.48
C PHE A 101 -10.94 4.09 2.11
N GLU A 102 -10.02 4.63 1.31
CA GLU A 102 -9.52 3.93 0.13
C GLU A 102 -8.51 2.86 0.58
N VAL A 103 -8.80 1.62 0.25
CA VAL A 103 -7.99 0.47 0.63
C VAL A 103 -7.47 -0.23 -0.60
N ARG A 104 -6.17 -0.51 -0.63
CA ARG A 104 -5.47 -1.17 -1.75
C ARG A 104 -4.70 -2.40 -1.27
N PRO A 105 -4.35 -3.33 -2.17
CA PRO A 105 -3.30 -4.32 -1.90
C PRO A 105 -1.96 -3.63 -1.59
N ILE A 106 -1.06 -4.31 -0.87
CA ILE A 106 0.32 -3.83 -0.72
C ILE A 106 1.04 -4.04 -2.05
N VAL A 107 1.03 -3.02 -2.90
CA VAL A 107 1.54 -3.03 -4.27
C VAL A 107 0.97 -4.23 -5.04
N VAL A 108 1.80 -5.18 -5.44
CA VAL A 108 1.40 -6.41 -6.16
C VAL A 108 1.29 -7.63 -5.23
N GLY A 109 1.44 -7.45 -3.92
CA GLY A 109 1.51 -8.57 -2.98
C GLY A 109 2.73 -9.48 -3.23
N ASN A 110 2.50 -10.75 -3.51
CA ASN A 110 3.56 -11.68 -3.91
C ASN A 110 3.79 -11.62 -5.43
N PHE A 111 4.82 -10.90 -5.87
CA PHE A 111 5.13 -10.74 -7.30
C PHE A 111 5.38 -12.08 -8.02
N ALA A 112 5.87 -13.11 -7.30
CA ALA A 112 6.04 -14.44 -7.88
C ALA A 112 4.73 -15.10 -8.39
N LYS A 113 3.58 -14.55 -8.00
CA LYS A 113 2.26 -14.96 -8.51
C LYS A 113 1.76 -14.11 -9.69
N SER A 114 2.52 -13.09 -10.07
CA SER A 114 2.13 -12.18 -11.15
C SER A 114 2.15 -12.87 -12.51
N ASN A 115 1.13 -12.62 -13.31
CA ASN A 115 1.09 -13.07 -14.69
C ASN A 115 2.18 -12.44 -15.57
N ALA A 116 2.73 -11.29 -15.18
CA ALA A 116 3.82 -10.63 -15.88
C ALA A 116 5.10 -11.50 -15.93
N LEU A 117 5.31 -12.36 -14.93
CA LEU A 117 6.45 -13.27 -14.90
C LEU A 117 6.45 -14.32 -16.01
N LYS A 118 5.30 -14.59 -16.63
CA LYS A 118 5.23 -15.52 -17.79
C LYS A 118 6.01 -15.03 -19.01
N PHE A 119 6.40 -13.76 -19.02
CA PHE A 119 7.16 -13.10 -20.08
C PHE A 119 8.62 -12.82 -19.70
N MET A 120 9.08 -13.38 -18.59
CA MET A 120 10.42 -13.14 -18.03
C MET A 120 11.09 -14.46 -17.69
N ASP A 121 12.40 -14.54 -17.89
CA ASP A 121 13.21 -15.59 -17.32
C ASP A 121 13.50 -15.25 -15.86
N TYR A 122 13.14 -16.13 -14.94
CA TYR A 122 13.34 -15.92 -13.51
C TYR A 122 13.54 -17.22 -12.76
N ASP A 123 14.13 -17.13 -11.58
CA ASP A 123 14.26 -18.23 -10.64
C ASP A 123 13.74 -17.83 -9.26
N ILE A 124 13.21 -18.81 -8.52
CA ILE A 124 12.75 -18.65 -7.13
C ILE A 124 13.52 -19.62 -6.25
N PRO A 125 14.70 -19.24 -5.75
CA PRO A 125 15.62 -20.16 -5.06
C PRO A 125 15.10 -20.65 -3.70
N TYR A 126 14.07 -20.03 -3.13
CA TYR A 126 13.51 -20.39 -1.82
C TYR A 126 12.03 -20.05 -1.70
N LYS A 127 11.36 -20.65 -0.70
CA LYS A 127 9.93 -20.37 -0.43
C LYS A 127 9.73 -18.95 0.08
N LEU A 128 8.87 -18.19 -0.57
CA LEU A 128 8.55 -16.80 -0.28
C LEU A 128 7.46 -16.66 0.81
N LYS A 129 7.66 -17.28 1.97
CA LYS A 129 6.66 -17.34 3.05
C LYS A 129 6.15 -15.95 3.49
N ASN A 130 7.05 -14.99 3.62
CA ASN A 130 6.69 -13.63 4.03
C ASN A 130 5.91 -12.89 2.93
N ALA A 131 6.31 -13.02 1.68
CA ALA A 131 5.60 -12.44 0.55
C ALA A 131 4.19 -13.04 0.42
N GLU A 132 4.04 -14.35 0.62
CA GLU A 132 2.72 -15.00 0.65
C GLU A 132 1.85 -14.52 1.80
N TYR A 133 2.45 -14.30 2.97
CA TYR A 133 1.72 -13.78 4.12
C TYR A 133 1.23 -12.34 3.87
N LEU A 134 2.10 -11.47 3.34
CA LEU A 134 1.78 -10.12 2.93
C LEU A 134 0.64 -10.08 1.91
N ASP A 135 0.75 -10.92 0.88
CA ASP A 135 -0.23 -11.03 -0.20
C ASP A 135 -1.62 -11.42 0.32
N LYS A 136 -1.68 -12.37 1.26
CA LYS A 136 -2.92 -12.89 1.81
C LYS A 136 -3.55 -11.98 2.88
N ASN A 137 -2.74 -11.36 3.74
CA ASN A 137 -3.18 -10.72 4.96
C ASN A 137 -2.88 -9.21 5.00
N GLY A 138 -2.24 -8.69 3.97
CA GLY A 138 -1.85 -7.29 3.88
C GLY A 138 -2.89 -6.42 3.19
N LEU A 139 -2.94 -5.16 3.59
CA LEU A 139 -3.65 -4.08 2.93
C LEU A 139 -2.89 -2.77 3.11
N PHE A 140 -3.17 -1.81 2.26
CA PHE A 140 -2.53 -0.50 2.26
C PHE A 140 -3.59 0.59 2.28
N ILE A 141 -3.38 1.60 3.12
CA ILE A 141 -4.17 2.83 3.16
C ILE A 141 -3.27 4.03 2.90
N GLY A 142 -3.81 5.04 2.19
CA GLY A 142 -3.06 6.24 1.85
C GLY A 142 -2.80 7.12 3.06
N ASN A 143 -1.76 7.97 2.96
CA ASN A 143 -1.50 9.05 3.90
C ASN A 143 -1.43 10.37 3.14
N HIS A 144 -2.09 11.40 3.65
CA HIS A 144 -2.06 12.73 3.11
C HIS A 144 -1.25 13.67 4.01
N HIS A 145 -1.01 14.90 3.59
CA HIS A 145 -0.32 15.91 4.41
C HIS A 145 -1.28 16.68 5.33
N TYR A 146 -2.59 16.55 5.12
CA TYR A 146 -3.60 17.08 6.04
C TYR A 146 -3.67 16.27 7.33
N SER A 147 -4.17 16.89 8.42
CA SER A 147 -4.38 16.16 9.68
C SER A 147 -5.35 15.00 9.49
N ILE A 148 -4.99 13.85 10.07
CA ILE A 148 -5.81 12.63 10.07
C ILE A 148 -6.26 12.24 11.49
N ASN A 149 -6.22 13.17 12.45
CA ASN A 149 -6.54 12.87 13.85
C ASN A 149 -7.91 12.20 13.98
N GLU A 150 -8.94 12.79 13.36
CA GLU A 150 -10.30 12.24 13.41
C GLU A 150 -10.42 10.86 12.75
N ALA A 151 -9.68 10.65 11.67
CA ALA A 151 -9.70 9.37 10.95
C ALA A 151 -8.97 8.24 11.66
N ILE A 152 -8.09 8.55 12.63
CA ILE A 152 -7.39 7.53 13.42
C ILE A 152 -8.25 7.02 14.57
N ASP A 153 -9.13 7.89 15.11
CA ASP A 153 -10.01 7.55 16.23
C ASP A 153 -11.19 6.67 15.80
N GLU A 154 -11.46 6.55 14.51
CA GLU A 154 -12.52 5.72 13.93
C GLU A 154 -12.13 4.25 13.70
#